data_de16de88ed0eb2cf82c291d55ceadcb2
#
_entry.id   de16de88ed0eb2cf82c291d55ceadcb2
#
_cell.length_a   1.000
_cell.length_b   1.000
_cell.length_c   1.000
_cell.angle_alpha   90.00
_cell.angle_beta   90.00
_cell.angle_gamma   90.00
#
_symmetry.space_group_name_H-M   'P 1'
#
loop_
_entity.id
_entity.type
_entity.pdbx_description
1 polymer ?
#
loop_
_entity_poly.entity_id
_entity_poly.type
_entity_poly.pdbx_seq_one_letter_code
_entity_poly.pdbx_strand_id
1 'polypeptide(L)'
;MLMTDKKGISIKAIVLGVLADVGGSLVVGIAYGIVLAVIMVTKGIRPEEISTHLSVPLILIPCLLIGFGATLLGGFVAGRVAKHSEILHGAIVGALGIPLGFLVCGSFPLWFNIISCAGVLPAGMAGGYLAKPKQVR
;
A
#
# COMPACT_ATOMS: atom_id res chain seq x y z
N MET A 1 31.28 15.23 -24.55
CA MET A 1 31.30 15.24 -23.10
C MET A 1 29.91 14.80 -22.62
N LEU A 2 29.74 13.51 -22.38
CA LEU A 2 28.46 12.94 -21.95
C LEU A 2 28.28 13.29 -20.48
N MET A 3 27.50 14.33 -20.19
CA MET A 3 26.98 14.56 -18.86
C MET A 3 26.03 13.40 -18.52
N THR A 4 26.54 12.39 -17.85
CA THR A 4 25.71 11.42 -17.12
C THR A 4 25.04 12.17 -16.01
N ASP A 5 23.83 12.66 -16.29
CA ASP A 5 22.92 13.20 -15.28
C ASP A 5 22.60 12.04 -14.31
N LYS A 6 23.39 11.94 -13.25
CA LYS A 6 23.11 11.04 -12.13
C LYS A 6 21.89 11.58 -11.41
N LYS A 7 20.73 11.32 -12.00
CA LYS A 7 19.45 11.56 -11.33
C LYS A 7 19.36 10.61 -10.14
N GLY A 8 19.84 11.10 -8.99
CA GLY A 8 19.84 10.36 -7.74
C GLY A 8 18.43 10.08 -7.25
N ILE A 9 18.31 9.24 -6.22
CA ILE A 9 17.04 8.94 -5.55
C ILE A 9 16.48 10.24 -4.95
N SER A 10 15.23 10.58 -5.29
CA SER A 10 14.53 11.74 -4.75
C SER A 10 13.85 11.39 -3.43
N ILE A 11 14.45 11.78 -2.31
CA ILE A 11 13.88 11.56 -0.97
C ILE A 11 12.49 12.21 -0.85
N LYS A 12 12.31 13.42 -1.40
CA LYS A 12 11.01 14.11 -1.41
C LYS A 12 9.93 13.27 -2.10
N ALA A 13 10.25 12.66 -3.22
CA ALA A 13 9.32 11.81 -3.96
C ALA A 13 8.92 10.57 -3.15
N ILE A 14 9.88 9.93 -2.48
CA ILE A 14 9.64 8.77 -1.63
C ILE A 14 8.76 9.15 -0.43
N VAL A 15 9.08 10.23 0.27
CA VAL A 15 8.30 10.70 1.42
C VAL A 15 6.85 10.97 1.03
N LEU A 16 6.62 11.69 -0.07
CA LEU A 16 5.27 11.95 -0.57
C LEU A 16 4.55 10.66 -1.00
N GLY A 17 5.26 9.72 -1.60
CA GLY A 17 4.72 8.40 -1.95
C GLY A 17 4.31 7.60 -0.73
N VAL A 18 5.15 7.55 0.30
CA VAL A 18 4.84 6.85 1.57
C VAL A 18 3.67 7.53 2.29
N LEU A 19 3.61 8.87 2.31
CA LEU A 19 2.48 9.59 2.88
C LEU A 19 1.17 9.30 2.14
N ALA A 20 1.22 9.20 0.82
CA ALA A 20 0.05 8.82 0.01
C ALA A 20 -0.38 7.38 0.26
N ASP A 21 0.57 6.44 0.39
CA ASP A 21 0.31 5.03 0.71
C ASP A 21 -0.33 4.89 2.10
N VAL A 22 0.34 5.40 3.13
CA VAL A 22 -0.14 5.33 4.52
C VAL A 22 -1.45 6.10 4.68
N GLY A 23 -1.54 7.32 4.15
CA GLY A 23 -2.76 8.13 4.22
C GLY A 23 -3.94 7.47 3.51
N GLY A 24 -3.71 6.94 2.30
CA GLY A 24 -4.71 6.19 1.55
C GLY A 24 -5.19 4.93 2.27
N SER A 25 -4.24 4.15 2.80
CA SER A 25 -4.54 2.94 3.60
C SER A 25 -5.36 3.27 4.84
N LEU A 26 -5.01 4.33 5.56
CA LEU A 26 -5.75 4.74 6.77
C LEU A 26 -7.17 5.17 6.44
N VAL A 27 -7.35 6.04 5.44
CA VAL A 27 -8.69 6.55 5.10
C VAL A 27 -9.61 5.41 4.66
N VAL A 28 -9.16 4.59 3.70
CA VAL A 28 -9.98 3.48 3.18
C VAL A 28 -10.12 2.36 4.21
N GLY A 29 -9.07 2.08 4.97
CA GLY A 29 -9.07 1.06 6.03
C GLY A 29 -10.03 1.41 7.18
N ILE A 30 -10.06 2.67 7.62
CA ILE A 30 -11.02 3.14 8.64
C ILE A 30 -12.45 3.03 8.10
N ALA A 31 -12.70 3.48 6.86
CA ALA A 31 -14.03 3.38 6.26
C ALA A 31 -14.49 1.92 6.17
N TYR A 32 -13.62 1.02 5.74
CA TYR A 32 -13.90 -0.42 5.68
C TYR A 32 -14.15 -1.00 7.09
N GLY A 33 -13.33 -0.62 8.08
CA GLY A 33 -13.50 -1.04 9.47
C GLY A 33 -14.85 -0.61 10.08
N ILE A 34 -15.28 0.62 9.80
CA ILE A 34 -16.59 1.13 10.23
C ILE A 34 -17.73 0.29 9.61
N VAL A 35 -17.66 0.03 8.29
CA VAL A 35 -18.66 -0.80 7.61
C VAL A 35 -18.73 -2.20 8.22
N LEU A 36 -17.58 -2.82 8.46
CA LEU A 36 -17.52 -4.13 9.12
C LEU A 36 -18.12 -4.10 10.53
N ALA A 37 -17.76 -3.10 11.33
CA ALA A 37 -18.28 -2.96 12.69
C ALA A 37 -19.81 -2.84 12.69
N VAL A 38 -20.38 -2.03 11.79
CA VAL A 38 -21.85 -1.90 11.65
C VAL A 38 -22.48 -3.25 11.27
N ILE A 39 -21.92 -3.96 10.31
CA ILE A 39 -22.42 -5.28 9.89
C ILE A 39 -22.36 -6.29 11.04
N MET A 40 -21.29 -6.31 11.82
CA MET A 40 -21.13 -7.24 12.95
C MET A 40 -22.13 -6.94 14.06
N VAL A 41 -22.28 -5.67 14.41
CA VAL A 41 -23.28 -5.24 15.42
C VAL A 41 -24.70 -5.58 14.99
N THR A 42 -25.05 -5.34 13.73
CA THR A 42 -26.41 -5.67 13.21
C THR A 42 -26.66 -7.18 13.18
N LYS A 43 -25.62 -8.01 13.07
CA LYS A 43 -25.73 -9.46 13.16
C LYS A 43 -25.69 -10.00 14.61
N GLY A 44 -25.59 -9.12 15.61
CA GLY A 44 -25.56 -9.49 17.02
C GLY A 44 -24.26 -10.15 17.47
N ILE A 45 -23.15 -9.96 16.73
CA ILE A 45 -21.84 -10.46 17.10
C ILE A 45 -21.32 -9.65 18.29
N ARG A 46 -20.92 -10.33 19.36
CA ARG A 46 -20.40 -9.66 20.55
C ARG A 46 -18.99 -9.10 20.32
N PRO A 47 -18.60 -8.00 21.00
CA PRO A 47 -17.29 -7.39 20.87
C PRO A 47 -16.12 -8.37 21.07
N GLU A 48 -16.25 -9.29 22.01
CA GLU A 48 -15.23 -10.31 22.31
C GLU A 48 -15.04 -11.36 21.22
N GLU A 49 -16.02 -11.53 20.35
CA GLU A 49 -15.98 -12.47 19.21
C GLU A 49 -15.43 -11.83 17.94
N ILE A 50 -15.31 -10.49 17.90
CA ILE A 50 -14.92 -9.73 16.72
C ILE A 50 -13.53 -10.17 16.22
N SER A 51 -12.55 -10.36 17.11
CA SER A 51 -11.19 -10.75 16.74
C SER A 51 -11.14 -12.08 15.98
N THR A 52 -11.98 -13.04 16.38
CA THR A 52 -12.10 -14.34 15.72
C THR A 52 -12.69 -14.19 14.32
N HIS A 53 -13.71 -13.37 14.17
CA HIS A 53 -14.33 -13.09 12.89
C HIS A 53 -13.43 -12.30 11.93
N LEU A 54 -12.63 -11.37 12.47
CA LEU A 54 -11.68 -10.59 11.66
C LEU A 54 -10.57 -11.44 11.01
N SER A 55 -10.27 -12.62 11.53
CA SER A 55 -9.28 -13.54 10.99
C SER A 55 -9.77 -14.33 9.76
N VAL A 56 -11.04 -14.19 9.41
CA VAL A 56 -11.64 -14.92 8.28
C VAL A 56 -11.12 -14.37 6.95
N PRO A 57 -10.71 -15.23 6.00
CA PRO A 57 -10.19 -14.79 4.69
C PRO A 57 -11.13 -13.85 3.93
N LEU A 58 -12.44 -14.05 4.05
CA LEU A 58 -13.45 -13.19 3.40
C LEU A 58 -13.35 -11.72 3.83
N ILE A 59 -12.88 -11.45 5.05
CA ILE A 59 -12.69 -10.09 5.58
C ILE A 59 -11.28 -9.58 5.26
N LEU A 60 -10.29 -10.47 5.28
CA LEU A 60 -8.89 -10.08 5.07
C LEU A 60 -8.53 -9.86 3.60
N ILE A 61 -9.18 -10.54 2.65
CA ILE A 61 -8.93 -10.34 1.22
C ILE A 61 -9.20 -8.88 0.78
N PRO A 62 -10.34 -8.25 1.12
CA PRO A 62 -10.52 -6.83 0.84
C PRO A 62 -9.46 -5.94 1.49
N CYS A 63 -9.00 -6.26 2.70
CA CYS A 63 -7.89 -5.53 3.34
C CYS A 63 -6.60 -5.59 2.51
N LEU A 64 -6.26 -6.75 1.94
CA LEU A 64 -5.12 -6.90 1.03
C LEU A 64 -5.28 -6.03 -0.22
N LEU A 65 -6.46 -6.04 -0.84
CA LEU A 65 -6.74 -5.24 -2.03
C LEU A 65 -6.64 -3.73 -1.74
N ILE A 66 -7.16 -3.29 -0.59
CA ILE A 66 -7.04 -1.90 -0.13
C ILE A 66 -5.56 -1.55 0.05
N GLY A 67 -4.79 -2.40 0.73
CA GLY A 67 -3.36 -2.18 0.96
C GLY A 67 -2.58 -2.09 -0.36
N PHE A 68 -2.79 -3.03 -1.28
CA PHE A 68 -2.12 -3.00 -2.59
C PHE A 68 -2.53 -1.79 -3.42
N GLY A 69 -3.80 -1.39 -3.39
CA GLY A 69 -4.30 -0.18 -4.05
C GLY A 69 -3.64 1.08 -3.50
N ALA A 70 -3.50 1.18 -2.18
CA ALA A 70 -2.84 2.30 -1.54
C ALA A 70 -1.35 2.35 -1.89
N THR A 71 -0.64 1.21 -1.87
CA THR A 71 0.77 1.14 -2.26
C THR A 71 0.97 1.46 -3.74
N LEU A 72 0.06 1.04 -4.60
CA LEU A 72 0.07 1.42 -6.01
C LEU A 72 -0.06 2.94 -6.18
N LEU A 73 -0.98 3.58 -5.45
CA LEU A 73 -1.13 5.03 -5.43
C LEU A 73 0.12 5.72 -4.88
N GLY A 74 0.71 5.22 -3.80
CA GLY A 74 1.95 5.71 -3.23
C GLY A 74 3.11 5.64 -4.23
N GLY A 75 3.27 4.50 -4.90
CA GLY A 75 4.25 4.31 -5.97
C GLY A 75 4.02 5.24 -7.16
N PHE A 76 2.77 5.46 -7.55
CA PHE A 76 2.40 6.39 -8.59
C PHE A 76 2.77 7.84 -8.23
N VAL A 77 2.44 8.28 -7.01
CA VAL A 77 2.80 9.63 -6.52
C VAL A 77 4.31 9.81 -6.49
N ALA A 78 5.04 8.83 -5.95
CA ALA A 78 6.51 8.87 -5.93
C ALA A 78 7.10 8.97 -7.33
N GLY A 79 6.64 8.16 -8.28
CA GLY A 79 7.09 8.20 -9.66
C GLY A 79 6.81 9.54 -10.33
N ARG A 80 5.61 10.09 -10.16
CA ARG A 80 5.21 11.40 -10.72
C ARG A 80 6.05 12.56 -10.17
N VAL A 81 6.36 12.53 -8.88
CA VAL A 81 7.16 13.58 -8.23
C VAL A 81 8.63 13.49 -8.62
N ALA A 82 9.16 12.27 -8.70
CA ALA A 82 10.55 12.02 -9.07
C ALA A 82 10.87 12.41 -10.51
N LYS A 83 9.93 12.17 -11.44
CA LYS A 83 10.08 12.42 -12.90
C LYS A 83 11.27 11.70 -13.56
N HIS A 84 11.86 10.73 -12.88
CA HIS A 84 12.95 9.88 -13.35
C HIS A 84 12.97 8.60 -12.53
N SER A 85 13.39 7.49 -13.12
CA SER A 85 13.46 6.18 -12.46
C SER A 85 12.18 5.85 -11.66
N GLU A 86 11.02 6.11 -12.26
CA GLU A 86 9.71 6.09 -11.60
C GLU A 86 9.43 4.73 -10.95
N ILE A 87 9.78 3.63 -11.65
CA ILE A 87 9.61 2.27 -11.14
C ILE A 87 10.45 2.04 -9.88
N LEU A 88 11.68 2.56 -9.86
CA LEU A 88 12.57 2.44 -8.70
C LEU A 88 12.00 3.15 -7.48
N HIS A 89 11.48 4.37 -7.66
CA HIS A 89 10.84 5.12 -6.58
C HIS A 89 9.60 4.40 -6.07
N GLY A 90 8.78 3.83 -6.97
CA GLY A 90 7.63 3.00 -6.59
C GLY A 90 8.05 1.73 -5.84
N ALA A 91 9.12 1.06 -6.27
CA ALA A 91 9.66 -0.11 -5.56
C ALA A 91 10.14 0.24 -4.15
N ILE A 92 10.81 1.39 -3.97
CA ILE A 92 11.26 1.86 -2.65
C ILE A 92 10.06 2.13 -1.73
N VAL A 93 9.00 2.76 -2.24
CA VAL A 93 7.77 2.98 -1.46
C VAL A 93 7.18 1.64 -1.02
N GLY A 94 7.05 0.67 -1.93
CA GLY A 94 6.60 -0.68 -1.60
C GLY A 94 7.49 -1.37 -0.55
N ALA A 95 8.82 -1.28 -0.70
CA ALA A 95 9.76 -1.85 0.26
C ALA A 95 9.64 -1.24 1.66
N LEU A 96 9.42 0.08 1.75
CA LEU A 96 9.19 0.77 3.02
C LEU A 96 7.82 0.43 3.63
N GLY A 97 6.85 0.07 2.81
CA GLY A 97 5.54 -0.42 3.26
C GLY A 97 5.62 -1.72 4.07
N ILE A 98 6.61 -2.58 3.81
CA ILE A 98 6.76 -3.86 4.53
C ILE A 98 6.97 -3.66 6.04
N PRO A 99 8.03 -2.95 6.52
CA PRO A 99 8.23 -2.74 7.95
C PRO A 99 7.11 -1.92 8.57
N LEU A 100 6.55 -0.95 7.86
CA LEU A 100 5.41 -0.16 8.36
C LEU A 100 4.17 -1.05 8.54
N GLY A 101 3.92 -1.97 7.60
CA GLY A 101 2.85 -2.95 7.70
C GLY A 101 3.00 -3.85 8.92
N PHE A 102 4.20 -4.35 9.21
CA PHE A 102 4.45 -5.17 10.41
C PHE A 102 4.22 -4.41 11.72
N LEU A 103 4.57 -3.13 11.77
CA LEU A 103 4.33 -2.29 12.95
C LEU A 103 2.84 -2.10 13.25
N VAL A 104 2.01 -2.01 12.20
CA VAL A 104 0.57 -1.74 12.33
C VAL A 104 -0.23 -3.04 12.44
N CYS A 105 0.20 -4.10 11.77
CA CYS A 105 -0.59 -5.32 11.51
C CYS A 105 -0.07 -6.57 12.25
N GLY A 106 0.64 -6.43 13.37
CA GLY A 106 1.37 -7.50 14.05
C GLY A 106 0.59 -8.77 14.46
N SER A 107 -0.74 -8.84 14.27
CA SER A 107 -1.58 -9.97 14.73
C SER A 107 -2.33 -10.70 13.60
N PHE A 108 -1.97 -10.48 12.34
CA PHE A 108 -2.63 -11.17 11.23
C PHE A 108 -2.10 -12.59 11.00
N PRO A 109 -2.92 -13.49 10.40
CA PRO A 109 -2.49 -14.83 10.06
C PRO A 109 -1.25 -14.85 9.15
N LEU A 110 -0.42 -15.89 9.28
CA LEU A 110 0.85 -16.00 8.53
C LEU A 110 0.67 -15.90 7.01
N TRP A 111 -0.38 -16.52 6.46
CA TRP A 111 -0.68 -16.47 5.03
C TRP A 111 -0.92 -15.02 4.54
N PHE A 112 -1.62 -14.21 5.35
CA PHE A 112 -1.88 -12.80 5.04
C PHE A 112 -0.57 -12.00 4.98
N ASN A 113 0.30 -12.19 5.97
CA ASN A 113 1.60 -11.51 6.03
C ASN A 113 2.49 -11.89 4.83
N ILE A 114 2.53 -13.17 4.45
CA ILE A 114 3.31 -13.64 3.30
C ILE A 114 2.80 -12.99 2.00
N ILE A 115 1.49 -13.02 1.76
CA ILE A 115 0.88 -12.45 0.55
C ILE A 115 1.07 -10.92 0.53
N SER A 116 0.91 -10.25 1.67
CA SER A 116 1.14 -8.82 1.80
C SER A 116 2.57 -8.44 1.42
N CYS A 117 3.57 -9.10 2.02
CA CYS A 117 4.97 -8.84 1.71
C CYS A 117 5.32 -9.10 0.24
N ALA A 118 4.81 -10.20 -0.32
CA ALA A 118 5.07 -10.56 -1.72
C ALA A 118 4.39 -9.60 -2.70
N GLY A 119 3.22 -9.06 -2.36
CA GLY A 119 2.42 -8.22 -3.25
C GLY A 119 2.75 -6.72 -3.19
N VAL A 120 3.27 -6.23 -2.07
CA VAL A 120 3.55 -4.80 -1.86
C VAL A 120 4.63 -4.28 -2.83
N LEU A 121 5.70 -5.04 -3.06
CA LEU A 121 6.75 -4.65 -4.02
C LEU A 121 6.22 -4.52 -5.45
N PRO A 122 5.56 -5.54 -6.04
CA PRO A 122 4.97 -5.42 -7.36
C PRO A 122 3.93 -4.29 -7.46
N ALA A 123 3.12 -4.08 -6.41
CA ALA A 123 2.14 -3.00 -6.38
C ALA A 123 2.81 -1.62 -6.46
N GLY A 124 3.86 -1.38 -5.67
CA GLY A 124 4.64 -0.15 -5.71
C GLY A 124 5.32 0.06 -7.07
N MET A 125 5.92 -0.99 -7.64
CA MET A 125 6.53 -0.95 -8.98
C MET A 125 5.50 -0.65 -10.07
N ALA A 126 4.31 -1.25 -10.00
CA ALA A 126 3.22 -0.99 -10.94
C ALA A 126 2.76 0.47 -10.86
N GLY A 127 2.65 1.03 -9.65
CA GLY A 127 2.36 2.45 -9.44
C GLY A 127 3.41 3.34 -10.11
N GLY A 128 4.69 3.08 -9.86
CA GLY A 128 5.80 3.79 -10.50
C GLY A 128 5.79 3.64 -12.03
N TYR A 129 5.45 2.47 -12.55
CA TYR A 129 5.32 2.25 -13.99
C TYR A 129 4.18 3.09 -14.60
N LEU A 130 3.02 3.16 -13.94
CA LEU A 130 1.90 3.99 -14.37
C LEU A 130 2.21 5.48 -14.32
N ALA A 131 3.17 5.89 -13.50
CA ALA A 131 3.62 7.27 -13.40
C ALA A 131 4.46 7.75 -14.60
N LYS A 132 5.01 6.82 -15.40
CA LYS A 132 5.80 7.18 -16.59
C LYS A 132 4.99 8.05 -17.55
N PRO A 133 5.59 9.14 -18.07
CA PRO A 133 4.94 9.92 -19.11
C PRO A 133 4.68 9.04 -20.33
N LYS A 134 3.45 9.06 -20.84
CA LYS A 134 3.14 8.41 -22.12
C LYS A 134 3.99 9.10 -23.19
N GLN A 135 4.89 8.36 -23.84
CA GLN A 135 5.51 8.85 -25.05
C GLN A 135 4.40 8.95 -26.11
N VAL A 136 3.99 10.17 -26.40
CA VAL A 136 3.15 10.45 -27.57
C VAL A 136 4.05 10.23 -28.78
N ARG A 137 3.81 9.14 -29.52
CA ARG A 137 4.36 8.93 -30.86
C ARG A 137 3.67 9.84 -31.83
#